data_b5fc38b16f04470e2716916c7e763e7d
#
_entry.id   b5fc38b16f04470e2716916c7e763e7d
#
_cell.length_a   1.000
_cell.length_b   1.000
_cell.length_c   1.000
_cell.angle_alpha   90.00
_cell.angle_beta   90.00
_cell.angle_gamma   90.00
#
_symmetry.space_group_name_H-M   'P 1'
#
loop_
_entity.id
_entity.type
_entity.pdbx_description
1 polymer ?
#
loop_
_entity_poly.entity_id
_entity_poly.type
_entity_poly.pdbx_seq_one_letter_code
_entity_poly.pdbx_strand_id
1 'polypeptide(L)'
;MMSQILRTESPIQQGKAALRRMILPQPGSGAITFRENSPLVVAGTFQTGNGIGRAARSCYEALRIEGLSPIAVDLSTLFNQADTESVVPLSAMPRSRSGTLILFANAPETERALMALGLRRWHDWRIIGAWAWELPVGPKSWARQARMLSEVWYPSQYVHDALHQKLETSHRIVPHYVPAATDNPRPLLAESNDGVRLRALCIADGRSSLPRKNLLSAIRMFTHAFTGNEKTELVIKCRNLDLFPEYQREVMQAVAQDVRIKLIDRTLPQDEHDSLLARSDVLISPHRAEGFGLNLAEAMARGKAVIATGWSGNLEFMNTQNSILLPYRMIPVADPSGIYKGFDGAQWAEVEIDAGAKALRDLYDSPSTVSNLAEAAHASIRRTLVSDRYTDALFGRNDDPARNREMVRNTL
;
A
#
# COMPACT_ATOMS: atom_id res chain seq x y z
N MET A 1 9.89 -32.98 26.44
CA MET A 1 9.39 -34.06 25.56
C MET A 1 7.95 -33.74 25.23
N MET A 2 7.68 -32.92 24.22
CA MET A 2 6.35 -32.65 23.67
C MET A 2 6.42 -32.97 22.18
N SER A 3 5.70 -34.02 21.79
CA SER A 3 5.64 -34.58 20.46
C SER A 3 5.07 -33.57 19.47
N GLN A 4 5.87 -33.18 18.48
CA GLN A 4 5.39 -32.54 17.26
C GLN A 4 4.45 -33.53 16.56
N ILE A 5 3.16 -33.31 16.64
CA ILE A 5 2.18 -33.98 15.78
C ILE A 5 2.35 -33.40 14.39
N LEU A 6 3.13 -34.06 13.55
CA LEU A 6 3.11 -33.91 12.11
C LEU A 6 1.68 -34.30 11.65
N ARG A 7 0.82 -33.33 11.40
CA ARG A 7 -0.44 -33.57 10.69
C ARG A 7 -0.07 -34.03 9.29
N THR A 8 -0.05 -35.34 9.07
CA THR A 8 0.01 -35.91 7.73
C THR A 8 -1.22 -35.47 6.96
N GLU A 9 -1.00 -34.74 5.83
CA GLU A 9 -2.09 -34.38 4.93
C GLU A 9 -2.86 -35.63 4.51
N SER A 10 -4.21 -35.57 4.45
CA SER A 10 -5.01 -36.67 4.03
C SER A 10 -4.66 -37.09 2.58
N PRO A 11 -4.83 -38.35 2.19
CA PRO A 11 -4.57 -38.84 0.81
C PRO A 11 -5.26 -37.97 -0.25
N ILE A 12 -6.46 -37.47 0.05
CA ILE A 12 -7.21 -36.56 -0.84
C ILE A 12 -6.50 -35.20 -0.97
N GLN A 13 -5.93 -34.64 0.11
CA GLN A 13 -5.17 -33.40 0.08
C GLN A 13 -3.85 -33.59 -0.68
N GLN A 14 -3.19 -34.74 -0.51
CA GLN A 14 -1.97 -35.10 -1.27
C GLN A 14 -2.28 -35.26 -2.77
N GLY A 15 -3.38 -35.94 -3.13
CA GLY A 15 -3.84 -36.09 -4.52
C GLY A 15 -4.17 -34.73 -5.17
N LYS A 16 -4.88 -33.85 -4.46
CA LYS A 16 -5.17 -32.47 -4.92
C LYS A 16 -3.88 -31.65 -5.06
N ALA A 17 -2.93 -31.78 -4.15
CA ALA A 17 -1.64 -31.11 -4.23
C ALA A 17 -0.80 -31.62 -5.42
N ALA A 18 -0.79 -32.93 -5.69
CA ALA A 18 -0.12 -33.52 -6.84
C ALA A 18 -0.73 -33.03 -8.17
N LEU A 19 -2.08 -33.07 -8.28
CA LEU A 19 -2.78 -32.56 -9.46
C LEU A 19 -2.50 -31.05 -9.70
N ARG A 20 -2.49 -30.26 -8.65
CA ARG A 20 -2.14 -28.83 -8.73
C ARG A 20 -0.71 -28.61 -9.23
N ARG A 21 0.26 -29.41 -8.78
CA ARG A 21 1.66 -29.35 -9.26
C ARG A 21 1.79 -29.64 -10.75
N MET A 22 0.93 -30.49 -11.30
CA MET A 22 0.91 -30.80 -12.73
C MET A 22 0.29 -29.71 -13.61
N ILE A 23 -0.55 -28.85 -13.02
CA ILE A 23 -1.39 -27.90 -13.74
C ILE A 23 -0.85 -26.48 -13.60
N LEU A 24 -0.25 -26.12 -12.46
CA LEU A 24 0.23 -24.77 -12.17
C LEU A 24 1.64 -24.54 -12.69
N PRO A 25 1.99 -23.28 -12.98
CA PRO A 25 3.32 -22.94 -13.45
C PRO A 25 4.41 -23.46 -12.52
N GLN A 26 5.42 -24.06 -13.11
CA GLN A 26 6.69 -24.32 -12.44
C GLN A 26 7.74 -23.54 -13.22
N PRO A 27 8.30 -22.46 -12.66
CA PRO A 27 9.35 -21.72 -13.34
C PRO A 27 10.51 -22.68 -13.65
N GLY A 28 10.98 -22.66 -14.90
CA GLY A 28 12.16 -23.39 -15.30
C GLY A 28 13.37 -22.95 -14.49
N SER A 29 14.38 -23.81 -14.39
CA SER A 29 15.63 -23.57 -13.64
C SER A 29 16.53 -22.45 -14.22
N GLY A 30 16.08 -21.73 -15.26
CA GLY A 30 16.79 -20.62 -15.90
C GLY A 30 16.09 -19.27 -15.64
N ALA A 31 16.88 -18.23 -15.39
CA ALA A 31 16.35 -16.87 -15.33
C ALA A 31 15.75 -16.47 -16.67
N ILE A 32 14.40 -16.35 -16.73
CA ILE A 32 13.72 -15.82 -17.90
C ILE A 32 13.87 -14.31 -17.86
N THR A 33 14.67 -13.74 -18.76
CA THR A 33 14.84 -12.29 -18.88
C THR A 33 13.66 -11.67 -19.64
N PHE A 34 13.40 -10.38 -19.36
CA PHE A 34 12.42 -9.61 -20.12
C PHE A 34 12.86 -9.51 -21.60
N ARG A 35 11.90 -9.66 -22.51
CA ARG A 35 12.09 -9.53 -23.96
C ARG A 35 11.15 -8.48 -24.50
N GLU A 36 11.67 -7.41 -25.06
CA GLU A 36 10.88 -6.27 -25.57
C GLU A 36 9.84 -6.67 -26.63
N ASN A 37 10.15 -7.67 -27.44
CA ASN A 37 9.26 -8.16 -28.51
C ASN A 37 8.21 -9.19 -28.03
N SER A 38 8.08 -9.42 -26.74
CA SER A 38 7.08 -10.33 -26.16
C SER A 38 6.05 -9.55 -25.34
N PRO A 39 4.81 -10.06 -25.22
CA PRO A 39 3.79 -9.40 -24.44
C PRO A 39 4.24 -9.10 -23.01
N LEU A 40 4.04 -7.85 -22.58
CA LEU A 40 4.18 -7.42 -21.19
C LEU A 40 2.78 -7.22 -20.61
N VAL A 41 2.43 -8.01 -19.61
CA VAL A 41 1.11 -7.99 -18.99
C VAL A 41 1.21 -7.52 -17.55
N VAL A 42 0.37 -6.57 -17.18
CA VAL A 42 0.11 -6.21 -15.78
C VAL A 42 -1.28 -6.73 -15.44
N ALA A 43 -1.37 -7.71 -14.55
CA ALA A 43 -2.63 -8.26 -14.10
C ALA A 43 -2.87 -7.90 -12.63
N GLY A 44 -4.09 -7.46 -12.31
CA GLY A 44 -4.47 -7.06 -10.96
C GLY A 44 -5.91 -6.60 -10.87
N THR A 45 -6.32 -6.10 -9.73
CA THR A 45 -7.69 -5.62 -9.51
C THR A 45 -7.84 -4.16 -9.97
N PHE A 46 -7.93 -3.94 -11.28
CA PHE A 46 -7.96 -2.58 -11.85
C PHE A 46 -9.24 -1.80 -11.54
N GLN A 47 -10.34 -2.49 -11.26
CA GLN A 47 -11.66 -1.90 -10.95
C GLN A 47 -11.92 -1.81 -9.44
N THR A 48 -10.88 -1.51 -8.65
CA THR A 48 -11.03 -1.32 -7.21
C THR A 48 -10.21 -0.13 -6.70
N GLY A 49 -10.74 0.56 -5.69
CA GLY A 49 -10.05 1.65 -5.01
C GLY A 49 -9.07 1.21 -3.91
N ASN A 50 -8.80 -0.10 -3.73
CA ASN A 50 -7.87 -0.58 -2.71
C ASN A 50 -6.40 -0.37 -3.10
N GLY A 51 -5.47 -0.56 -2.14
CA GLY A 51 -4.03 -0.34 -2.34
C GLY A 51 -3.41 -1.21 -3.43
N ILE A 52 -3.81 -2.49 -3.54
CA ILE A 52 -3.27 -3.43 -4.54
C ILE A 52 -3.72 -3.03 -5.95
N GLY A 53 -4.99 -2.63 -6.12
CA GLY A 53 -5.49 -2.16 -7.41
C GLY A 53 -4.83 -0.84 -7.84
N ARG A 54 -4.63 0.08 -6.90
CA ARG A 54 -3.87 1.32 -7.19
C ARG A 54 -2.42 1.04 -7.57
N ALA A 55 -1.76 0.11 -6.90
CA ALA A 55 -0.41 -0.32 -7.24
C ALA A 55 -0.33 -0.93 -8.66
N ALA A 56 -1.32 -1.74 -9.06
CA ALA A 56 -1.40 -2.28 -10.42
C ALA A 56 -1.55 -1.18 -11.47
N ARG A 57 -2.45 -0.20 -11.23
CA ARG A 57 -2.61 0.97 -12.13
C ARG A 57 -1.34 1.81 -12.22
N SER A 58 -0.70 2.05 -11.08
CA SER A 58 0.55 2.79 -10.98
C SER A 58 1.69 2.11 -11.77
N CYS A 59 1.83 0.78 -11.65
CA CYS A 59 2.79 0.01 -12.44
C CYS A 59 2.49 0.10 -13.94
N TYR A 60 1.25 -0.07 -14.34
CA TYR A 60 0.82 0.05 -15.73
C TYR A 60 1.19 1.42 -16.32
N GLU A 61 0.87 2.48 -15.60
CA GLU A 61 1.16 3.85 -16.05
C GLU A 61 2.66 4.15 -16.08
N ALA A 62 3.41 3.72 -15.06
CA ALA A 62 4.86 3.87 -15.03
C ALA A 62 5.53 3.23 -16.25
N LEU A 63 5.14 1.99 -16.59
CA LEU A 63 5.67 1.29 -17.76
C LEU A 63 5.33 2.01 -19.08
N ARG A 64 4.15 2.64 -19.16
CA ARG A 64 3.79 3.46 -20.34
C ARG A 64 4.62 4.73 -20.44
N ILE A 65 4.86 5.41 -19.34
CA ILE A 65 5.72 6.62 -19.27
C ILE A 65 7.12 6.29 -19.77
N GLU A 66 7.63 5.10 -19.42
CA GLU A 66 8.94 4.60 -19.86
C GLU A 66 8.96 4.04 -21.30
N GLY A 67 7.89 4.26 -22.07
CA GLY A 67 7.83 3.89 -23.48
C GLY A 67 7.49 2.43 -23.76
N LEU A 68 7.14 1.64 -22.75
CA LEU A 68 6.69 0.26 -22.94
C LEU A 68 5.18 0.21 -23.26
N SER A 69 4.73 -0.92 -23.78
CA SER A 69 3.32 -1.16 -24.15
C SER A 69 2.71 -2.27 -23.29
N PRO A 70 2.46 -2.03 -21.99
CA PRO A 70 1.86 -3.04 -21.12
C PRO A 70 0.39 -3.28 -21.48
N ILE A 71 -0.06 -4.52 -21.30
CA ILE A 71 -1.45 -4.95 -21.43
C ILE A 71 -2.06 -5.07 -20.04
N ALA A 72 -3.10 -4.30 -19.73
CA ALA A 72 -3.81 -4.38 -18.45
C ALA A 72 -4.87 -5.50 -18.49
N VAL A 73 -4.76 -6.47 -17.57
CA VAL A 73 -5.71 -7.57 -17.41
C VAL A 73 -6.37 -7.50 -16.04
N ASP A 74 -7.69 -7.31 -16.02
CA ASP A 74 -8.44 -7.14 -14.78
C ASP A 74 -8.80 -8.45 -14.11
N LEU A 75 -8.61 -8.51 -12.80
CA LEU A 75 -8.96 -9.63 -11.92
C LEU A 75 -10.01 -9.24 -10.86
N SER A 76 -10.57 -8.04 -10.93
CA SER A 76 -11.48 -7.52 -9.88
C SER A 76 -12.71 -8.39 -9.70
N THR A 77 -13.33 -8.80 -10.80
CA THR A 77 -14.48 -9.72 -10.76
C THR A 77 -14.12 -11.11 -10.22
N LEU A 78 -12.93 -11.62 -10.56
CA LEU A 78 -12.44 -12.89 -10.05
C LEU A 78 -12.38 -12.91 -8.52
N PHE A 79 -12.01 -11.80 -7.90
CA PHE A 79 -11.85 -11.67 -6.45
C PHE A 79 -13.05 -11.02 -5.73
N ASN A 80 -14.14 -10.73 -6.45
CA ASN A 80 -15.31 -10.00 -5.92
C ASN A 80 -14.94 -8.62 -5.33
N GLN A 81 -14.08 -7.88 -6.04
CA GLN A 81 -13.54 -6.60 -5.61
C GLN A 81 -13.83 -5.46 -6.58
N ALA A 82 -14.67 -5.65 -7.60
CA ALA A 82 -15.06 -4.59 -8.51
C ALA A 82 -15.99 -3.59 -7.79
N ASP A 83 -15.45 -2.42 -7.44
CA ASP A 83 -16.16 -1.36 -6.71
C ASP A 83 -15.95 0.04 -7.32
N THR A 84 -15.18 0.14 -8.42
CA THR A 84 -14.95 1.36 -9.19
C THR A 84 -14.85 1.03 -10.67
N GLU A 85 -14.95 2.02 -11.55
CA GLU A 85 -14.63 1.86 -12.96
C GLU A 85 -13.11 1.88 -13.18
N SER A 86 -12.65 1.20 -14.23
CA SER A 86 -11.24 1.25 -14.61
C SER A 86 -10.92 2.54 -15.35
N VAL A 87 -9.85 3.21 -14.92
CA VAL A 87 -9.31 4.40 -15.59
C VAL A 87 -8.28 4.05 -16.68
N VAL A 88 -7.96 2.76 -16.86
CA VAL A 88 -7.05 2.27 -17.89
C VAL A 88 -7.77 1.33 -18.85
N PRO A 89 -7.36 1.26 -20.14
CA PRO A 89 -7.93 0.31 -21.09
C PRO A 89 -7.65 -1.13 -20.65
N LEU A 90 -8.68 -1.92 -20.47
CA LEU A 90 -8.59 -3.32 -20.07
C LEU A 90 -8.60 -4.23 -21.31
N SER A 91 -7.87 -5.32 -21.25
CA SER A 91 -7.76 -6.31 -22.32
C SER A 91 -7.81 -7.74 -21.77
N ALA A 92 -8.12 -8.68 -22.63
CA ALA A 92 -7.98 -10.09 -22.31
C ALA A 92 -6.50 -10.51 -22.32
N MET A 93 -6.19 -11.58 -21.58
CA MET A 93 -4.85 -12.17 -21.62
C MET A 93 -4.43 -12.54 -23.03
N PRO A 94 -3.26 -12.07 -23.53
CA PRO A 94 -2.84 -12.32 -24.91
C PRO A 94 -2.58 -13.80 -25.19
N ARG A 95 -2.89 -14.24 -26.40
CA ARG A 95 -2.63 -15.62 -26.85
C ARG A 95 -1.16 -15.75 -27.30
N SER A 96 -0.23 -15.83 -26.35
CA SER A 96 1.21 -15.98 -26.62
C SER A 96 1.78 -17.19 -25.87
N ARG A 97 2.83 -17.80 -26.41
CA ARG A 97 3.57 -18.88 -25.72
C ARG A 97 4.56 -18.32 -24.71
N SER A 98 5.04 -17.09 -24.93
CA SER A 98 6.03 -16.41 -24.07
C SER A 98 5.58 -15.00 -23.75
N GLY A 99 6.11 -14.44 -22.65
CA GLY A 99 5.83 -13.07 -22.22
C GLY A 99 6.33 -12.79 -20.81
N THR A 100 6.01 -11.60 -20.32
CA THR A 100 6.22 -11.23 -18.93
C THR A 100 4.89 -10.86 -18.30
N LEU A 101 4.57 -11.47 -17.16
CA LEU A 101 3.40 -11.17 -16.35
C LEU A 101 3.85 -10.55 -15.02
N ILE A 102 3.40 -9.33 -14.72
CA ILE A 102 3.48 -8.73 -13.40
C ILE A 102 2.10 -8.87 -12.76
N LEU A 103 2.01 -9.69 -11.71
CA LEU A 103 0.76 -10.05 -11.05
C LEU A 103 0.63 -9.35 -9.71
N PHE A 104 -0.27 -8.38 -9.62
CA PHE A 104 -0.66 -7.71 -8.38
C PHE A 104 -1.76 -8.50 -7.66
N ALA A 105 -1.34 -9.58 -7.02
CA ALA A 105 -2.17 -10.42 -6.16
C ALA A 105 -1.26 -11.09 -5.13
N ASN A 106 -1.63 -11.03 -3.86
CA ASN A 106 -0.87 -11.67 -2.79
C ASN A 106 -0.86 -13.20 -2.95
N ALA A 107 0.02 -13.87 -2.22
CA ALA A 107 0.20 -15.31 -2.34
C ALA A 107 -1.09 -16.14 -2.30
N PRO A 108 -2.07 -15.88 -1.41
CA PRO A 108 -3.33 -16.64 -1.40
C PRO A 108 -4.12 -16.56 -2.71
N GLU A 109 -4.09 -15.38 -3.37
CA GLU A 109 -4.81 -15.12 -4.62
C GLU A 109 -4.02 -15.55 -5.86
N THR A 110 -2.69 -15.65 -5.77
CA THR A 110 -1.78 -15.94 -6.90
C THR A 110 -2.19 -17.20 -7.66
N GLU A 111 -2.44 -18.30 -6.96
CA GLU A 111 -2.82 -19.57 -7.57
C GLU A 111 -4.12 -19.46 -8.38
N ARG A 112 -5.15 -18.83 -7.79
CA ARG A 112 -6.44 -18.60 -8.44
C ARG A 112 -6.33 -17.68 -9.65
N ALA A 113 -5.51 -16.62 -9.54
CA ALA A 113 -5.23 -15.71 -10.65
C ALA A 113 -4.58 -16.44 -11.83
N LEU A 114 -3.50 -17.19 -11.59
CA LEU A 114 -2.80 -17.94 -12.62
C LEU A 114 -3.71 -18.96 -13.31
N MET A 115 -4.56 -19.63 -12.55
CA MET A 115 -5.57 -20.55 -13.12
C MET A 115 -6.55 -19.82 -14.06
N ALA A 116 -7.07 -18.68 -13.63
CA ALA A 116 -8.03 -17.89 -14.43
C ALA A 116 -7.40 -17.31 -15.69
N LEU A 117 -6.12 -16.93 -15.64
CA LEU A 117 -5.37 -16.37 -16.76
C LEU A 117 -4.94 -17.42 -17.80
N GLY A 118 -5.00 -18.72 -17.47
CA GLY A 118 -4.83 -19.81 -18.43
C GLY A 118 -3.64 -20.74 -18.20
N LEU A 119 -3.92 -21.98 -17.87
CA LEU A 119 -2.99 -23.00 -17.38
C LEU A 119 -1.94 -23.51 -18.38
N ARG A 120 -2.12 -23.36 -19.69
CA ARG A 120 -1.26 -23.99 -20.71
C ARG A 120 -0.22 -23.04 -21.29
N ARG A 121 0.02 -21.86 -20.67
CA ARG A 121 0.73 -20.75 -21.29
C ARG A 121 2.08 -20.43 -20.68
N TRP A 122 2.50 -21.10 -19.61
CA TRP A 122 3.50 -20.57 -18.69
C TRP A 122 4.94 -21.01 -18.93
N HIS A 123 5.21 -21.93 -19.85
CA HIS A 123 6.56 -22.52 -20.03
C HIS A 123 7.63 -21.47 -20.33
N ASP A 124 7.31 -20.44 -21.13
CA ASP A 124 8.26 -19.40 -21.54
C ASP A 124 7.83 -18.01 -21.01
N TRP A 125 7.05 -17.98 -19.93
CA TRP A 125 6.63 -16.75 -19.30
C TRP A 125 7.47 -16.46 -18.05
N ARG A 126 7.99 -15.21 -17.94
CA ARG A 126 8.48 -14.67 -16.67
C ARG A 126 7.27 -14.21 -15.86
N ILE A 127 7.04 -14.83 -14.71
CA ILE A 127 5.91 -14.53 -13.84
C ILE A 127 6.44 -13.85 -12.59
N ILE A 128 6.08 -12.60 -12.40
CA ILE A 128 6.50 -11.75 -11.29
C ILE A 128 5.30 -11.54 -10.37
N GLY A 129 5.41 -11.89 -9.10
CA GLY A 129 4.40 -11.59 -8.09
C GLY A 129 4.72 -10.26 -7.38
N ALA A 130 3.86 -9.28 -7.47
CA ALA A 130 3.95 -8.04 -6.68
C ALA A 130 3.15 -8.23 -5.39
N TRP A 131 3.85 -8.47 -4.27
CA TRP A 131 3.25 -8.85 -2.99
C TRP A 131 3.38 -7.74 -1.95
N ALA A 132 2.32 -7.55 -1.18
CA ALA A 132 2.27 -6.64 -0.04
C ALA A 132 1.94 -7.40 1.24
N TRP A 133 2.49 -6.93 2.36
CA TRP A 133 2.23 -7.48 3.69
C TRP A 133 2.42 -6.40 4.76
N GLU A 134 1.69 -6.48 5.87
CA GLU A 134 1.69 -5.40 6.85
C GLU A 134 2.21 -5.79 8.24
N LEU A 135 2.52 -7.06 8.50
CA LEU A 135 3.16 -7.47 9.75
C LEU A 135 4.66 -7.71 9.59
N PRO A 136 5.47 -7.58 10.65
CA PRO A 136 6.91 -7.81 10.59
C PRO A 136 7.28 -9.28 10.36
N VAL A 137 6.31 -10.17 10.47
CA VAL A 137 6.48 -11.62 10.26
C VAL A 137 5.49 -12.09 9.21
N GLY A 138 5.99 -12.60 8.10
CA GLY A 138 5.15 -13.09 6.99
C GLY A 138 4.64 -14.52 7.15
N PRO A 139 3.59 -14.90 6.40
CA PRO A 139 3.01 -16.22 6.43
C PRO A 139 3.93 -17.28 5.82
N LYS A 140 4.28 -18.32 6.57
CA LYS A 140 5.07 -19.46 6.06
C LYS A 140 4.39 -20.17 4.86
N SER A 141 3.07 -20.14 4.80
CA SER A 141 2.29 -20.75 3.71
C SER A 141 2.56 -20.12 2.35
N TRP A 142 3.03 -18.86 2.29
CA TRP A 142 3.30 -18.14 1.05
C TRP A 142 4.47 -18.73 0.24
N ALA A 143 5.38 -19.44 0.88
CA ALA A 143 6.47 -20.16 0.22
C ALA A 143 6.00 -21.11 -0.89
N ARG A 144 4.79 -21.68 -0.74
CA ARG A 144 4.21 -22.56 -1.78
C ARG A 144 3.88 -21.79 -3.05
N GLN A 145 3.27 -20.62 -2.94
CA GLN A 145 2.89 -19.80 -4.09
C GLN A 145 4.13 -19.14 -4.73
N ALA A 146 5.13 -18.79 -3.93
CA ALA A 146 6.39 -18.25 -4.44
C ALA A 146 7.06 -19.17 -5.48
N ARG A 147 6.96 -20.49 -5.30
CA ARG A 147 7.51 -21.49 -6.24
C ARG A 147 6.83 -21.48 -7.63
N MET A 148 5.69 -20.81 -7.77
CA MET A 148 5.00 -20.63 -9.06
C MET A 148 5.48 -19.38 -9.81
N LEU A 149 6.35 -18.59 -9.20
CA LEU A 149 6.81 -17.30 -9.68
C LEU A 149 8.29 -17.38 -10.06
N SER A 150 8.66 -16.65 -11.10
CA SER A 150 10.06 -16.45 -11.45
C SER A 150 10.73 -15.49 -10.47
N GLU A 151 9.96 -14.55 -9.91
CA GLU A 151 10.43 -13.50 -9.03
C GLU A 151 9.30 -12.91 -8.20
N VAL A 152 9.63 -12.39 -7.00
CA VAL A 152 8.70 -11.63 -6.15
C VAL A 152 9.21 -10.20 -5.98
N TRP A 153 8.34 -9.22 -6.23
CA TRP A 153 8.61 -7.81 -5.98
C TRP A 153 7.92 -7.34 -4.71
N TYR A 154 8.66 -6.65 -3.86
CA TYR A 154 8.18 -6.07 -2.62
C TYR A 154 8.17 -4.55 -2.71
N PRO A 155 7.12 -3.87 -2.22
CA PRO A 155 7.02 -2.41 -2.32
C PRO A 155 7.96 -1.67 -1.35
N SER A 156 8.52 -2.35 -0.35
CA SER A 156 9.37 -1.74 0.68
C SER A 156 10.34 -2.74 1.30
N GLN A 157 11.40 -2.22 1.93
CA GLN A 157 12.31 -3.01 2.75
C GLN A 157 11.58 -3.75 3.87
N TYR A 158 10.58 -3.11 4.48
CA TYR A 158 9.76 -3.71 5.53
C TYR A 158 9.05 -4.99 5.08
N VAL A 159 8.42 -4.98 3.91
CA VAL A 159 7.75 -6.17 3.35
C VAL A 159 8.77 -7.23 2.94
N HIS A 160 9.91 -6.80 2.36
CA HIS A 160 11.02 -7.69 2.05
C HIS A 160 11.47 -8.45 3.30
N ASP A 161 11.78 -7.75 4.40
CA ASP A 161 12.30 -8.37 5.63
C ASP A 161 11.29 -9.32 6.29
N ALA A 162 9.99 -9.03 6.16
CA ALA A 162 8.94 -9.90 6.65
C ALA A 162 8.81 -11.22 5.87
N LEU A 163 9.10 -11.22 4.55
CA LEU A 163 8.76 -12.33 3.66
C LEU A 163 9.99 -13.09 3.13
N HIS A 164 11.11 -12.42 2.81
CA HIS A 164 12.22 -12.99 2.03
C HIS A 164 12.84 -14.24 2.64
N GLN A 165 13.04 -14.28 3.97
CA GLN A 165 13.69 -15.40 4.65
C GLN A 165 12.97 -16.75 4.50
N LYS A 166 11.72 -16.74 4.03
CA LYS A 166 10.86 -17.92 3.89
C LYS A 166 10.69 -18.35 2.44
N LEU A 167 11.25 -17.58 1.49
CA LEU A 167 11.06 -17.78 0.07
C LEU A 167 12.41 -18.09 -0.60
N GLU A 168 12.46 -19.17 -1.35
CA GLU A 168 13.62 -19.57 -2.18
C GLU A 168 13.63 -18.87 -3.55
N THR A 169 12.53 -18.17 -3.89
CA THR A 169 12.33 -17.48 -5.16
C THR A 169 13.13 -16.19 -5.19
N SER A 170 13.70 -15.85 -6.34
CA SER A 170 14.33 -14.55 -6.58
C SER A 170 13.40 -13.41 -6.19
N HIS A 171 13.93 -12.34 -5.62
CA HIS A 171 13.14 -11.22 -5.13
C HIS A 171 13.90 -9.90 -5.24
N ARG A 172 13.15 -8.79 -5.29
CA ARG A 172 13.71 -7.44 -5.22
C ARG A 172 12.72 -6.44 -4.60
N ILE A 173 13.24 -5.31 -4.15
CA ILE A 173 12.44 -4.19 -3.66
C ILE A 173 12.15 -3.28 -4.86
N VAL A 174 10.86 -3.08 -5.13
CA VAL A 174 10.36 -2.24 -6.22
C VAL A 174 9.28 -1.31 -5.64
N PRO A 175 9.66 -0.15 -5.12
CA PRO A 175 8.72 0.84 -4.61
C PRO A 175 7.71 1.25 -5.68
N HIS A 176 6.48 1.52 -5.26
CA HIS A 176 5.43 1.93 -6.18
C HIS A 176 5.75 3.32 -6.77
N TYR A 177 5.55 3.47 -8.07
CA TYR A 177 5.49 4.77 -8.71
C TYR A 177 4.30 5.57 -8.17
N VAL A 178 4.51 6.84 -7.90
CA VAL A 178 3.43 7.76 -7.51
C VAL A 178 3.57 9.03 -8.34
N PRO A 179 2.59 9.29 -9.23
CA PRO A 179 2.65 10.48 -10.07
C PRO A 179 2.58 11.73 -9.20
N ALA A 180 3.59 12.59 -9.32
CA ALA A 180 3.56 13.90 -8.69
C ALA A 180 2.48 14.74 -9.39
N ALA A 181 1.55 15.28 -8.62
CA ALA A 181 0.63 16.28 -9.14
C ALA A 181 1.43 17.53 -9.56
N THR A 182 0.97 18.18 -10.61
CA THR A 182 1.55 19.35 -11.29
C THR A 182 2.63 20.15 -10.55
N ASP A 183 3.54 20.77 -11.28
CA ASP A 183 4.80 21.41 -10.85
C ASP A 183 4.71 22.49 -9.76
N ASN A 184 3.54 22.76 -9.20
CA ASN A 184 3.35 23.77 -8.18
C ASN A 184 2.34 23.28 -7.12
N PRO A 185 2.80 22.67 -6.00
CA PRO A 185 1.92 22.44 -4.87
C PRO A 185 1.42 23.81 -4.41
N ARG A 186 0.10 24.05 -4.51
CA ARG A 186 -0.48 25.31 -4.00
C ARG A 186 -0.05 25.51 -2.56
N PRO A 187 0.32 26.74 -2.16
CA PRO A 187 0.50 27.06 -0.76
C PRO A 187 -0.78 26.66 -0.01
N LEU A 188 -0.62 25.78 0.93
CA LEU A 188 -1.63 25.44 1.90
C LEU A 188 -1.84 26.66 2.79
N LEU A 189 -3.03 26.84 3.32
CA LEU A 189 -3.38 27.95 4.22
C LEU A 189 -3.62 29.33 3.54
N ALA A 190 -3.99 29.38 2.28
CA ALA A 190 -4.85 30.48 1.85
C ALA A 190 -6.14 30.38 2.66
N GLU A 191 -6.54 31.46 3.33
CA GLU A 191 -7.81 31.50 4.07
C GLU A 191 -8.91 30.93 3.18
N SER A 192 -9.39 29.73 3.55
CA SER A 192 -10.51 29.12 2.82
C SER A 192 -11.72 29.97 3.10
N ASN A 193 -12.56 30.19 2.07
CA ASN A 193 -13.79 30.99 2.18
C ASN A 193 -14.74 30.52 3.30
N ASP A 194 -14.53 29.32 3.85
CA ASP A 194 -15.30 28.72 4.95
C ASP A 194 -14.70 29.01 6.35
N GLY A 195 -13.60 29.76 6.42
CA GLY A 195 -12.95 30.16 7.67
C GLY A 195 -12.16 29.09 8.38
N VAL A 196 -11.96 27.90 7.79
CA VAL A 196 -11.10 26.84 8.35
C VAL A 196 -9.63 27.19 8.08
N ARG A 197 -8.82 27.24 9.14
CA ARG A 197 -7.38 27.57 9.06
C ARG A 197 -6.48 26.33 8.84
N LEU A 198 -6.86 25.17 9.41
CA LEU A 198 -6.15 23.91 9.21
C LEU A 198 -7.14 22.78 8.99
N ARG A 199 -7.04 22.12 7.86
CA ARG A 199 -7.84 20.94 7.53
C ARG A 199 -6.98 19.68 7.51
N ALA A 200 -7.25 18.79 8.46
CA ALA A 200 -6.62 17.50 8.56
C ALA A 200 -7.48 16.41 7.89
N LEU A 201 -6.84 15.44 7.26
CA LEU A 201 -7.47 14.30 6.59
C LEU A 201 -6.90 12.99 7.12
N CYS A 202 -7.76 12.02 7.43
CA CYS A 202 -7.38 10.64 7.73
C CYS A 202 -8.13 9.69 6.80
N ILE A 203 -7.43 8.74 6.16
CA ILE A 203 -8.02 7.83 5.15
C ILE A 203 -7.87 6.38 5.59
N ALA A 204 -8.98 5.62 5.55
CA ALA A 204 -8.99 4.18 5.84
C ALA A 204 -9.95 3.40 4.94
N ASP A 205 -9.78 2.07 4.96
CA ASP A 205 -10.69 1.10 4.34
C ASP A 205 -10.88 -0.08 5.31
N GLY A 206 -12.12 -0.41 5.64
CA GLY A 206 -12.46 -1.50 6.55
C GLY A 206 -11.93 -2.85 6.07
N ARG A 207 -11.87 -3.08 4.77
CA ARG A 207 -11.32 -4.32 4.20
C ARG A 207 -9.81 -4.51 4.43
N SER A 208 -9.11 -3.49 4.94
CA SER A 208 -7.67 -3.54 5.23
C SER A 208 -7.34 -3.42 6.72
N SER A 209 -8.21 -3.90 7.61
CA SER A 209 -8.12 -3.82 9.07
C SER A 209 -8.19 -2.40 9.62
N LEU A 210 -9.35 -2.01 10.17
CA LEU A 210 -9.53 -0.71 10.83
C LEU A 210 -8.65 -0.55 12.09
N PRO A 211 -8.46 -1.58 12.94
CA PRO A 211 -7.52 -1.48 14.04
C PRO A 211 -6.10 -1.14 13.59
N ARG A 212 -5.65 -1.67 12.45
CA ARG A 212 -4.36 -1.34 11.86
C ARG A 212 -4.29 0.12 11.39
N LYS A 213 -5.36 0.62 10.79
CA LYS A 213 -5.45 2.02 10.33
C LYS A 213 -5.61 3.04 11.45
N ASN A 214 -6.16 2.62 12.60
CA ASN A 214 -6.17 3.36 13.87
C ASN A 214 -6.85 4.73 13.81
N LEU A 215 -8.06 4.80 13.23
CA LEU A 215 -8.84 6.06 13.10
C LEU A 215 -9.09 6.76 14.43
N LEU A 216 -9.34 5.99 15.50
CA LEU A 216 -9.60 6.52 16.83
C LEU A 216 -8.42 7.33 17.37
N SER A 217 -7.19 6.91 17.07
CA SER A 217 -6.01 7.70 17.44
C SER A 217 -5.91 9.02 16.67
N ALA A 218 -6.32 9.07 15.39
CA ALA A 218 -6.41 10.33 14.65
C ALA A 218 -7.40 11.31 15.30
N ILE A 219 -8.58 10.81 15.72
CA ILE A 219 -9.58 11.60 16.42
C ILE A 219 -9.03 12.11 17.76
N ARG A 220 -8.41 11.22 18.57
CA ARG A 220 -7.83 11.60 19.85
C ARG A 220 -6.72 12.65 19.71
N MET A 221 -5.82 12.51 18.77
CA MET A 221 -4.78 13.50 18.49
C MET A 221 -5.39 14.86 18.15
N PHE A 222 -6.43 14.89 17.30
CA PHE A 222 -7.10 16.12 16.93
C PHE A 222 -7.80 16.79 18.10
N THR A 223 -8.56 16.03 18.91
CA THR A 223 -9.28 16.58 20.07
C THR A 223 -8.34 17.03 21.19
N HIS A 224 -7.18 16.37 21.38
CA HIS A 224 -6.15 16.82 22.31
C HIS A 224 -5.42 18.08 21.82
N ALA A 225 -5.18 18.18 20.49
CA ALA A 225 -4.54 19.35 19.90
C ALA A 225 -5.41 20.61 20.02
N PHE A 226 -6.73 20.47 19.85
CA PHE A 226 -7.66 21.58 19.70
C PHE A 226 -8.81 21.48 20.70
N THR A 227 -8.68 22.15 21.83
CA THR A 227 -9.63 22.09 22.94
C THR A 227 -10.59 23.28 23.03
N GLY A 228 -10.40 24.31 22.18
CA GLY A 228 -11.18 25.55 22.16
C GLY A 228 -11.91 25.77 20.85
N ASN A 229 -12.01 27.04 20.48
CA ASN A 229 -12.73 27.50 19.28
C ASN A 229 -11.79 27.69 18.07
N GLU A 230 -10.74 26.86 17.97
CA GLU A 230 -9.80 26.91 16.83
C GLU A 230 -10.54 26.60 15.53
N LYS A 231 -10.20 27.36 14.49
CA LYS A 231 -10.72 27.19 13.14
C LYS A 231 -10.06 26.01 12.45
N THR A 232 -10.42 24.79 12.88
CA THR A 232 -9.83 23.54 12.40
C THR A 232 -10.92 22.55 11.99
N GLU A 233 -10.58 21.64 11.09
CA GLU A 233 -11.46 20.54 10.68
C GLU A 233 -10.64 19.24 10.57
N LEU A 234 -11.20 18.13 11.02
CA LEU A 234 -10.71 16.78 10.74
C LEU A 234 -11.72 16.05 9.87
N VAL A 235 -11.31 15.63 8.69
CA VAL A 235 -12.10 14.75 7.84
C VAL A 235 -11.61 13.31 7.99
N ILE A 236 -12.47 12.43 8.46
CA ILE A 236 -12.24 10.98 8.45
C ILE A 236 -12.90 10.42 7.19
N LYS A 237 -12.10 10.05 6.21
CA LYS A 237 -12.58 9.36 5.01
C LYS A 237 -12.41 7.86 5.21
N CYS A 238 -13.49 7.15 5.38
CA CYS A 238 -13.50 5.69 5.47
C CYS A 238 -14.40 5.09 4.38
N ARG A 239 -14.32 3.80 4.18
CA ARG A 239 -15.29 2.97 3.48
C ARG A 239 -15.32 1.59 4.14
N ASN A 240 -16.42 0.89 4.00
CA ASN A 240 -16.62 -0.42 4.62
C ASN A 240 -16.46 -0.39 6.15
N LEU A 241 -16.83 0.69 6.80
CA LEU A 241 -16.80 0.82 8.25
C LEU A 241 -17.83 -0.11 8.90
N ASP A 242 -18.93 -0.35 8.21
CA ASP A 242 -20.04 -1.25 8.55
C ASP A 242 -19.62 -2.73 8.72
N LEU A 243 -18.50 -3.14 8.13
CA LEU A 243 -17.93 -4.47 8.35
C LEU A 243 -17.50 -4.72 9.81
N PHE A 244 -17.34 -3.65 10.60
CA PHE A 244 -16.90 -3.68 12.00
C PHE A 244 -17.85 -2.89 12.91
N PRO A 245 -19.05 -3.41 13.22
CA PRO A 245 -20.10 -2.63 13.90
C PRO A 245 -19.70 -2.05 15.27
N GLU A 246 -18.83 -2.72 16.01
CA GLU A 246 -18.32 -2.22 17.30
C GLU A 246 -17.38 -1.04 17.10
N TYR A 247 -16.39 -1.19 16.22
CA TYR A 247 -15.47 -0.12 15.86
C TYR A 247 -16.19 1.08 15.21
N GLN A 248 -17.20 0.80 14.38
CA GLN A 248 -18.06 1.83 13.78
C GLN A 248 -18.77 2.65 14.87
N ARG A 249 -19.36 1.99 15.86
CA ARG A 249 -20.02 2.69 16.99
C ARG A 249 -19.05 3.59 17.75
N GLU A 250 -17.84 3.11 18.04
CA GLU A 250 -16.80 3.90 18.72
C GLU A 250 -16.40 5.13 17.89
N VAL A 251 -16.17 4.96 16.58
CA VAL A 251 -15.83 6.08 15.66
C VAL A 251 -16.99 7.07 15.60
N MET A 252 -18.23 6.62 15.41
CA MET A 252 -19.39 7.51 15.35
C MET A 252 -19.62 8.28 16.66
N GLN A 253 -19.44 7.64 17.81
CA GLN A 253 -19.50 8.30 19.12
C GLN A 253 -18.44 9.37 19.26
N ALA A 254 -17.19 9.07 18.88
CA ALA A 254 -16.09 10.02 18.95
C ALA A 254 -16.29 11.22 17.99
N VAL A 255 -16.79 10.98 16.78
CA VAL A 255 -17.12 12.03 15.80
C VAL A 255 -18.26 12.93 16.33
N ALA A 256 -19.27 12.36 16.96
CA ALA A 256 -20.41 13.11 17.46
C ALA A 256 -20.06 14.09 18.61
N GLN A 257 -18.93 13.91 19.28
CA GLN A 257 -18.50 14.77 20.37
C GLN A 257 -17.85 16.08 19.94
N ASP A 258 -17.43 16.19 18.65
CA ASP A 258 -16.76 17.39 18.14
C ASP A 258 -17.28 17.73 16.73
N VAL A 259 -18.00 18.83 16.60
CA VAL A 259 -18.62 19.29 15.34
C VAL A 259 -17.61 19.59 14.23
N ARG A 260 -16.34 19.75 14.58
CA ARG A 260 -15.24 19.97 13.63
C ARG A 260 -14.77 18.67 12.96
N ILE A 261 -15.21 17.50 13.45
CA ILE A 261 -14.87 16.20 12.87
C ILE A 261 -15.97 15.76 11.91
N LYS A 262 -15.60 15.48 10.68
CA LYS A 262 -16.51 15.03 9.61
C LYS A 262 -16.18 13.60 9.23
N LEU A 263 -17.20 12.74 9.17
CA LEU A 263 -17.07 11.36 8.69
C LEU A 263 -17.66 11.24 7.28
N ILE A 264 -16.87 10.71 6.35
CA ILE A 264 -17.29 10.31 5.00
C ILE A 264 -17.11 8.79 4.91
N ASP A 265 -18.20 8.04 5.13
CA ASP A 265 -18.18 6.56 5.06
C ASP A 265 -18.86 6.09 3.77
N ARG A 266 -18.14 6.20 2.67
CA ARG A 266 -18.52 5.70 1.35
C ARG A 266 -17.34 5.60 0.41
N THR A 267 -17.44 4.82 -0.66
CA THR A 267 -16.48 4.89 -1.79
C THR A 267 -16.64 6.23 -2.49
N LEU A 268 -15.54 6.91 -2.76
CA LEU A 268 -15.52 8.15 -3.53
C LEU A 268 -15.08 7.87 -4.97
N PRO A 269 -15.70 8.48 -5.97
CA PRO A 269 -15.15 8.63 -7.30
C PRO A 269 -13.75 9.28 -7.24
N GLN A 270 -12.92 9.05 -8.26
CA GLN A 270 -11.53 9.51 -8.24
C GLN A 270 -11.40 11.03 -8.13
N ASP A 271 -12.26 11.77 -8.83
CA ASP A 271 -12.30 13.22 -8.80
C ASP A 271 -12.69 13.80 -7.43
N GLU A 272 -13.66 13.17 -6.74
CA GLU A 272 -14.01 13.55 -5.37
C GLU A 272 -12.87 13.22 -4.38
N HIS A 273 -12.21 12.08 -4.55
CA HIS A 273 -11.06 11.71 -3.73
C HIS A 273 -9.91 12.71 -3.93
N ASP A 274 -9.61 13.07 -5.17
CA ASP A 274 -8.58 14.04 -5.50
C ASP A 274 -8.94 15.44 -4.98
N SER A 275 -10.20 15.84 -5.08
CA SER A 275 -10.72 17.09 -4.50
C SER A 275 -10.59 17.11 -2.97
N LEU A 276 -10.86 16.00 -2.30
CA LEU A 276 -10.71 15.87 -0.85
C LEU A 276 -9.25 16.05 -0.42
N LEU A 277 -8.32 15.38 -1.09
CA LEU A 277 -6.88 15.57 -0.89
C LEU A 277 -6.44 17.00 -1.19
N ALA A 278 -6.92 17.58 -2.30
CA ALA A 278 -6.55 18.95 -2.69
C ALA A 278 -6.93 19.98 -1.64
N ARG A 279 -8.10 19.84 -1.00
CA ARG A 279 -8.59 20.76 0.03
C ARG A 279 -8.00 20.54 1.42
N SER A 280 -7.27 19.44 1.63
CA SER A 280 -6.63 19.15 2.92
C SER A 280 -5.25 19.79 2.99
N ASP A 281 -4.83 20.19 4.19
CA ASP A 281 -3.52 20.76 4.47
C ASP A 281 -2.55 19.69 4.96
N VAL A 282 -3.03 18.77 5.78
CA VAL A 282 -2.25 17.70 6.37
C VAL A 282 -2.97 16.36 6.30
N LEU A 283 -2.25 15.31 5.91
CA LEU A 283 -2.71 13.93 6.06
C LEU A 283 -2.19 13.36 7.38
N ILE A 284 -3.09 12.79 8.18
CA ILE A 284 -2.76 12.10 9.44
C ILE A 284 -2.93 10.61 9.24
N SER A 285 -1.91 9.84 9.53
CA SER A 285 -1.98 8.37 9.50
C SER A 285 -1.31 7.76 10.73
N PRO A 286 -2.04 7.58 11.84
CA PRO A 286 -1.53 6.93 13.04
C PRO A 286 -1.57 5.40 12.90
N HIS A 287 -1.26 4.90 11.72
CA HIS A 287 -1.33 3.48 11.40
C HIS A 287 -0.41 2.66 12.31
N ARG A 288 -0.82 1.43 12.61
CA ARG A 288 -0.01 0.49 13.37
C ARG A 288 1.00 -0.26 12.50
N ALA A 289 0.69 -0.42 11.22
CA ALA A 289 1.60 -0.97 10.21
C ALA A 289 1.08 -0.66 8.80
N GLU A 290 1.98 -0.49 7.84
CA GLU A 290 1.72 -0.37 6.41
C GLU A 290 2.74 -1.20 5.62
N GLY A 291 2.30 -1.85 4.54
CA GLY A 291 3.23 -2.50 3.63
C GLY A 291 4.02 -1.49 2.79
N PHE A 292 3.40 -0.34 2.49
CA PHE A 292 4.03 0.78 1.78
C PHE A 292 3.48 2.14 2.22
N GLY A 293 2.16 2.31 2.22
CA GLY A 293 1.52 3.57 2.59
C GLY A 293 1.17 4.46 1.38
N LEU A 294 0.51 3.91 0.36
CA LEU A 294 0.15 4.66 -0.86
C LEU A 294 -0.60 5.96 -0.59
N ASN A 295 -1.53 6.00 0.38
CA ASN A 295 -2.22 7.24 0.74
C ASN A 295 -1.26 8.34 1.21
N LEU A 296 -0.21 7.95 1.95
CA LEU A 296 0.83 8.86 2.43
C LEU A 296 1.66 9.40 1.26
N ALA A 297 2.11 8.49 0.38
CA ALA A 297 2.88 8.87 -0.79
C ALA A 297 2.08 9.77 -1.75
N GLU A 298 0.79 9.48 -1.97
CA GLU A 298 -0.10 10.31 -2.79
C GLU A 298 -0.35 11.70 -2.19
N ALA A 299 -0.47 11.80 -0.87
CA ALA A 299 -0.58 13.10 -0.19
C ALA A 299 0.72 13.91 -0.34
N MET A 300 1.87 13.29 -0.10
CA MET A 300 3.19 13.89 -0.32
C MET A 300 3.38 14.34 -1.77
N ALA A 301 2.99 13.50 -2.74
CA ALA A 301 3.06 13.81 -4.17
C ALA A 301 2.19 15.01 -4.57
N ARG A 302 1.16 15.32 -3.80
CA ARG A 302 0.29 16.49 -3.98
C ARG A 302 0.71 17.68 -3.11
N GLY A 303 1.91 17.65 -2.53
CA GLY A 303 2.41 18.72 -1.68
C GLY A 303 1.59 18.91 -0.41
N LYS A 304 1.20 17.84 0.25
CA LYS A 304 0.55 17.88 1.56
C LYS A 304 1.55 17.55 2.65
N ALA A 305 1.46 18.25 3.78
CA ALA A 305 2.18 17.82 4.97
C ALA A 305 1.63 16.46 5.44
N VAL A 306 2.50 15.59 5.96
CA VAL A 306 2.10 14.27 6.43
C VAL A 306 2.60 14.04 7.85
N ILE A 307 1.68 13.66 8.74
CA ILE A 307 1.96 13.16 10.09
C ILE A 307 1.66 11.67 10.08
N ALA A 308 2.64 10.82 10.37
CA ALA A 308 2.43 9.37 10.37
C ALA A 308 3.28 8.66 11.42
N THR A 309 2.91 7.43 11.75
CA THR A 309 3.71 6.57 12.62
C THR A 309 5.11 6.38 12.01
N GLY A 310 6.16 6.56 12.83
CA GLY A 310 7.56 6.33 12.43
C GLY A 310 7.91 4.85 12.32
N TRP A 311 7.04 4.02 11.71
CA TRP A 311 7.15 2.57 11.64
C TRP A 311 6.59 1.99 10.35
N SER A 312 7.25 0.97 9.81
CA SER A 312 6.84 0.08 8.72
C SER A 312 7.14 0.61 7.31
N GLY A 313 6.39 0.16 6.30
CA GLY A 313 6.71 0.37 4.89
C GLY A 313 6.68 1.81 4.39
N ASN A 314 6.07 2.74 5.12
CA ASN A 314 6.11 4.16 4.79
C ASN A 314 7.51 4.78 4.94
N LEU A 315 8.39 4.18 5.74
CA LEU A 315 9.79 4.61 5.88
C LEU A 315 10.62 4.39 4.62
N GLU A 316 10.08 3.71 3.61
CA GLU A 316 10.69 3.61 2.28
C GLU A 316 10.87 4.98 1.61
N PHE A 317 10.00 5.94 1.92
CA PHE A 317 10.00 7.29 1.31
C PHE A 317 9.82 8.44 2.31
N MET A 318 9.49 8.14 3.58
CA MET A 318 9.29 9.14 4.64
C MET A 318 10.48 9.19 5.59
N ASN A 319 10.88 10.41 5.97
CA ASN A 319 11.89 10.68 6.98
C ASN A 319 11.59 12.00 7.71
N THR A 320 12.40 12.38 8.68
CA THR A 320 12.21 13.60 9.49
C THR A 320 12.39 14.91 8.72
N GLN A 321 12.94 14.88 7.50
CA GLN A 321 13.10 16.06 6.66
C GLN A 321 11.85 16.34 5.80
N ASN A 322 11.06 15.32 5.48
CA ASN A 322 9.94 15.43 4.55
C ASN A 322 8.58 15.09 5.16
N SER A 323 8.53 14.77 6.45
CA SER A 323 7.32 14.38 7.16
C SER A 323 7.49 14.47 8.67
N ILE A 324 6.38 14.42 9.42
CA ILE A 324 6.42 14.28 10.88
C ILE A 324 6.21 12.81 11.22
N LEU A 325 7.28 12.16 11.66
CA LEU A 325 7.27 10.78 12.12
C LEU A 325 6.97 10.73 13.61
N LEU A 326 5.82 10.15 13.96
CA LEU A 326 5.39 10.03 15.36
C LEU A 326 6.14 8.92 16.08
N PRO A 327 6.56 9.16 17.33
CA PRO A 327 7.06 8.12 18.21
C PRO A 327 5.95 7.10 18.49
N TYR A 328 6.37 5.87 18.79
CA TYR A 328 5.47 4.74 18.99
C TYR A 328 6.04 3.76 20.00
N ARG A 329 5.18 2.86 20.49
CA ARG A 329 5.58 1.65 21.21
C ARG A 329 5.06 0.42 20.51
N MET A 330 5.76 -0.70 20.62
CA MET A 330 5.28 -1.96 20.07
C MET A 330 4.23 -2.57 21.02
N ILE A 331 3.12 -3.01 20.41
CA ILE A 331 2.04 -3.71 21.11
C ILE A 331 1.67 -4.99 20.37
N PRO A 332 1.14 -6.01 21.06
CA PRO A 332 0.63 -7.21 20.39
C PRO A 332 -0.44 -6.88 19.36
N VAL A 333 -0.44 -7.63 18.26
CA VAL A 333 -1.48 -7.50 17.22
C VAL A 333 -2.82 -7.95 17.82
N ALA A 334 -3.80 -7.05 17.80
CA ALA A 334 -5.18 -7.30 18.14
C ALA A 334 -6.08 -6.90 16.99
N ASP A 335 -6.40 -7.85 16.10
CA ASP A 335 -7.21 -7.61 14.91
C ASP A 335 -8.44 -8.54 14.89
N PRO A 336 -9.62 -8.03 15.28
CA PRO A 336 -10.86 -8.80 15.25
C PRO A 336 -11.36 -9.13 13.84
N SER A 337 -10.79 -8.50 12.79
CA SER A 337 -11.14 -8.81 11.41
C SER A 337 -10.73 -10.22 10.98
N GLY A 338 -9.75 -10.81 11.67
CA GLY A 338 -9.18 -12.10 11.34
C GLY A 338 -8.22 -12.09 10.15
N ILE A 339 -7.89 -10.92 9.59
CA ILE A 339 -6.90 -10.78 8.50
C ILE A 339 -5.55 -11.33 8.94
N TYR A 340 -5.18 -11.08 10.22
CA TYR A 340 -3.92 -11.54 10.81
C TYR A 340 -4.07 -12.75 11.73
N LYS A 341 -5.11 -13.55 11.54
CA LYS A 341 -5.32 -14.79 12.31
C LYS A 341 -4.13 -15.75 12.14
N GLY A 342 -3.63 -16.27 13.27
CA GLY A 342 -2.46 -17.16 13.28
C GLY A 342 -1.12 -16.46 13.39
N PHE A 343 -1.12 -15.15 13.61
CA PHE A 343 0.05 -14.33 13.93
C PHE A 343 0.08 -13.91 15.40
N ASP A 344 -0.39 -14.79 16.28
CA ASP A 344 -0.34 -14.59 17.72
C ASP A 344 1.11 -14.34 18.16
N GLY A 345 1.35 -13.25 18.88
CA GLY A 345 2.70 -12.82 19.27
C GLY A 345 3.40 -11.89 18.28
N ALA A 346 2.85 -11.64 17.08
CA ALA A 346 3.30 -10.53 16.23
C ALA A 346 2.97 -9.20 16.92
N GLN A 347 3.77 -8.19 16.63
CA GLN A 347 3.60 -6.85 17.17
C GLN A 347 3.42 -5.83 16.04
N TRP A 348 2.75 -4.75 16.35
CA TRP A 348 2.63 -3.55 15.52
C TRP A 348 2.79 -2.29 16.36
N ALA A 349 2.93 -1.14 15.74
CA ALA A 349 3.20 0.12 16.43
C ALA A 349 1.90 0.76 16.95
N GLU A 350 1.93 1.28 18.19
CA GLU A 350 0.90 2.18 18.72
C GLU A 350 1.53 3.56 18.92
N VAL A 351 0.97 4.59 18.31
CA VAL A 351 1.50 5.95 18.37
C VAL A 351 1.28 6.60 19.73
N GLU A 352 2.13 7.56 20.06
CA GLU A 352 1.94 8.44 21.18
C GLU A 352 0.98 9.58 20.81
N ILE A 353 -0.20 9.61 21.45
CA ILE A 353 -1.27 10.57 21.13
C ILE A 353 -0.82 12.01 21.36
N ASP A 354 -0.13 12.29 22.46
CA ASP A 354 0.32 13.64 22.80
C ASP A 354 1.36 14.17 21.82
N ALA A 355 2.23 13.32 21.30
CA ALA A 355 3.17 13.70 20.25
C ALA A 355 2.43 14.10 18.94
N GLY A 356 1.39 13.34 18.58
CA GLY A 356 0.55 13.67 17.43
C GLY A 356 -0.27 14.94 17.64
N ALA A 357 -0.81 15.15 18.83
CA ALA A 357 -1.52 16.37 19.21
C ALA A 357 -0.60 17.59 19.14
N LYS A 358 0.62 17.48 19.69
CA LYS A 358 1.64 18.52 19.60
C LYS A 358 1.99 18.85 18.14
N ALA A 359 2.20 17.82 17.32
CA ALA A 359 2.50 18.02 15.89
C ALA A 359 1.41 18.82 15.18
N LEU A 360 0.13 18.49 15.41
CA LEU A 360 -1.01 19.22 14.86
C LEU A 360 -1.06 20.67 15.35
N ARG A 361 -0.78 20.91 16.64
CA ARG A 361 -0.74 22.26 17.21
C ARG A 361 0.40 23.07 16.59
N ASP A 362 1.60 22.51 16.49
CA ASP A 362 2.77 23.18 15.89
C ASP A 362 2.49 23.58 14.43
N LEU A 363 1.81 22.71 13.65
CA LEU A 363 1.39 23.04 12.27
C LEU A 363 0.34 24.14 12.22
N TYR A 364 -0.62 24.16 13.14
CA TYR A 364 -1.64 25.20 13.22
C TYR A 364 -1.05 26.55 13.58
N ASP A 365 -0.10 26.59 14.51
CA ASP A 365 0.54 27.82 15.00
C ASP A 365 1.60 28.36 14.02
N SER A 366 2.19 27.49 13.17
CA SER A 366 3.23 27.84 12.21
C SER A 366 2.90 27.41 10.77
N PRO A 367 2.13 28.21 10.01
CA PRO A 367 1.80 27.94 8.61
C PRO A 367 3.01 27.71 7.71
N SER A 368 4.12 28.39 7.96
CA SER A 368 5.37 28.20 7.20
C SER A 368 5.95 26.79 7.36
N THR A 369 5.78 26.16 8.53
CA THR A 369 6.20 24.78 8.75
C THR A 369 5.40 23.82 7.87
N VAL A 370 4.08 24.03 7.70
CA VAL A 370 3.25 23.23 6.81
C VAL A 370 3.76 23.33 5.37
N SER A 371 4.01 24.55 4.89
CA SER A 371 4.51 24.79 3.53
C SER A 371 5.88 24.14 3.30
N ASN A 372 6.81 24.31 4.21
CA ASN A 372 8.15 23.73 4.10
C ASN A 372 8.12 22.19 4.06
N LEU A 373 7.32 21.57 4.92
CA LEU A 373 7.13 20.11 4.91
C LEU A 373 6.47 19.64 3.62
N ALA A 374 5.46 20.34 3.14
CA ALA A 374 4.75 20.02 1.91
C ALA A 374 5.68 20.08 0.68
N GLU A 375 6.52 21.09 0.59
CA GLU A 375 7.54 21.23 -0.46
C GLU A 375 8.59 20.13 -0.38
N ALA A 376 9.11 19.84 0.81
CA ALA A 376 10.07 18.77 1.03
C ALA A 376 9.48 17.40 0.71
N ALA A 377 8.22 17.15 1.10
CA ALA A 377 7.47 15.94 0.79
C ALA A 377 7.33 15.74 -0.72
N HIS A 378 6.85 16.75 -1.43
CA HIS A 378 6.68 16.72 -2.89
C HIS A 378 8.01 16.49 -3.62
N ALA A 379 9.05 17.25 -3.27
CA ALA A 379 10.37 17.10 -3.86
C ALA A 379 10.97 15.71 -3.61
N SER A 380 10.72 15.13 -2.43
CA SER A 380 11.17 13.76 -2.11
C SER A 380 10.50 12.72 -3.00
N ILE A 381 9.17 12.74 -3.12
CA ILE A 381 8.43 11.78 -3.95
C ILE A 381 8.88 11.84 -5.42
N ARG A 382 9.06 13.02 -5.97
CA ARG A 382 9.56 13.22 -7.35
C ARG A 382 10.93 12.60 -7.60
N ARG A 383 11.76 12.41 -6.58
CA ARG A 383 13.09 11.80 -6.70
C ARG A 383 13.07 10.30 -6.42
N THR A 384 12.18 9.84 -5.55
CA THR A 384 12.25 8.47 -5.01
C THR A 384 11.24 7.51 -5.63
N LEU A 385 10.02 7.97 -5.90
CA LEU A 385 8.93 7.12 -6.39
C LEU A 385 8.67 7.35 -7.89
N VAL A 386 9.74 7.25 -8.67
CA VAL A 386 9.79 7.52 -10.11
C VAL A 386 9.37 6.32 -10.95
N SER A 387 8.99 6.57 -12.22
CA SER A 387 8.45 5.57 -13.14
C SER A 387 9.48 4.50 -13.55
N ASP A 388 10.75 4.87 -13.63
CA ASP A 388 11.84 3.99 -14.08
C ASP A 388 12.11 2.79 -13.16
N ARG A 389 11.62 2.80 -11.90
CA ARG A 389 11.80 1.68 -10.95
C ARG A 389 11.31 0.35 -11.48
N TYR A 390 10.18 0.35 -12.19
CA TYR A 390 9.63 -0.87 -12.76
C TYR A 390 10.42 -1.36 -13.97
N THR A 391 10.88 -0.45 -14.83
CA THR A 391 11.72 -0.81 -15.97
C THR A 391 13.10 -1.26 -15.54
N ASP A 392 13.72 -0.60 -14.56
CA ASP A 392 14.98 -1.03 -13.97
C ASP A 392 14.88 -2.46 -13.41
N ALA A 393 13.78 -2.76 -12.70
CA ALA A 393 13.53 -4.11 -12.19
C ALA A 393 13.31 -5.14 -13.31
N LEU A 394 12.61 -4.77 -14.39
CA LEU A 394 12.38 -5.64 -15.54
C LEU A 394 13.68 -5.98 -16.28
N PHE A 395 14.55 -4.99 -16.46
CA PHE A 395 15.83 -5.13 -17.18
C PHE A 395 16.99 -5.59 -16.29
N GLY A 396 16.76 -5.78 -14.98
CA GLY A 396 17.80 -6.17 -14.03
C GLY A 396 18.81 -5.07 -13.71
N ARG A 397 18.44 -3.79 -13.86
CA ARG A 397 19.31 -2.63 -13.65
C ARG A 397 19.38 -2.15 -12.20
N ASN A 398 18.53 -2.69 -11.30
CA ASN A 398 18.41 -2.27 -9.90
C ASN A 398 19.54 -2.78 -8.97
N ASP A 399 20.55 -3.45 -9.47
CA ASP A 399 21.65 -3.98 -8.67
C ASP A 399 22.80 -2.97 -8.47
N ASP A 400 22.59 -1.67 -8.77
CA ASP A 400 23.58 -0.63 -8.49
C ASP A 400 23.58 -0.29 -6.98
N PRO A 401 24.62 -0.72 -6.21
CA PRO A 401 24.74 -0.45 -4.78
C PRO A 401 24.83 1.05 -4.44
N ALA A 402 25.15 1.90 -5.41
CA ALA A 402 25.30 3.34 -5.20
C ALA A 402 23.94 4.02 -5.09
N ARG A 403 22.95 3.66 -5.92
CA ARG A 403 21.57 4.18 -5.84
C ARG A 403 20.87 3.75 -4.56
N ASN A 404 21.11 2.53 -4.08
CA ASN A 404 20.57 2.03 -2.81
C ASN A 404 21.23 2.69 -1.58
N ARG A 405 22.51 3.09 -1.67
CA ARG A 405 23.22 3.76 -0.58
C ARG A 405 22.82 5.22 -0.41
N GLU A 406 22.40 5.90 -1.47
CA GLU A 406 21.84 7.27 -1.34
C GLU A 406 20.49 7.28 -0.63
N MET A 407 19.64 6.27 -0.84
CA MET A 407 18.39 6.13 -0.08
C MET A 407 18.64 5.90 1.42
N VAL A 408 19.61 5.05 1.78
CA VAL A 408 19.95 4.75 3.17
C VAL A 408 20.68 5.92 3.87
N ARG A 409 21.51 6.68 3.16
CA ARG A 409 22.21 7.87 3.73
C ARG A 409 21.30 9.04 4.01
N ASN A 410 20.15 9.12 3.35
CA ASN A 410 19.13 10.14 3.61
C ASN A 410 18.12 9.71 4.69
N THR A 411 18.31 8.56 5.31
CA THR A 411 17.43 7.99 6.34
C THR A 411 18.05 8.04 7.74
N LEU A 412 19.33 8.42 7.86
CA LEU A 412 20.06 8.71 9.10
C LEU A 412 20.27 10.24 9.24
#